data_499ac23a01a46e3862b1002b92ccfa0e
#
_entry.id   499ac23a01a46e3862b1002b92ccfa0e
#
_cell.length_a   1.000
_cell.length_b   1.000
_cell.length_c   1.000
_cell.angle_alpha   90.00
_cell.angle_beta   90.00
_cell.angle_gamma   90.00
#
_symmetry.space_group_name_H-M   'P 1'
#
loop_
_entity.id
_entity.type
_entity.pdbx_description
1 polymer ?
#
loop_
_entity_poly.entity_id
_entity_poly.type
_entity_poly.pdbx_seq_one_letter_code
_entity_poly.pdbx_strand_id
1 'polypeptide(L)'
;MKRFLSIACLTICLLSLAIGAGAQEQLNFSQLPFVSTPTPMPAGYGHLNWANFFYVNPYAWSGAGLGYRLQPQTSDVAFVGGEYCRLSGYACYGTLNSPTGFVLLTAQVAGGYGPTQVTVTAYNNGTFLGSAKYVLTPQVQNMNFPLSWGAVTEVTFQVSGQPGSLVIYDLTAYTLGG
;
A
#
# COMPACT_ATOMS: atom_id res chain seq x y z
N MET A 1 -5.22 -34.77 -62.31
CA MET A 1 -4.36 -34.07 -61.34
C MET A 1 -5.23 -33.47 -60.25
N LYS A 2 -5.27 -34.09 -59.09
CA LYS A 2 -6.04 -33.61 -57.94
C LYS A 2 -5.11 -32.94 -56.96
N ARG A 3 -5.26 -31.62 -56.74
CA ARG A 3 -4.49 -30.87 -55.76
C ARG A 3 -5.13 -31.03 -54.39
N PHE A 4 -4.47 -31.66 -53.43
CA PHE A 4 -4.85 -31.71 -52.04
C PHE A 4 -4.45 -30.40 -51.38
N LEU A 5 -5.43 -29.63 -50.91
CA LEU A 5 -5.23 -28.47 -50.09
C LEU A 5 -5.09 -28.95 -48.62
N SER A 6 -3.88 -28.86 -48.09
CA SER A 6 -3.61 -29.15 -46.67
C SER A 6 -4.01 -27.91 -45.86
N ILE A 7 -5.12 -27.99 -45.13
CA ILE A 7 -5.50 -26.99 -44.16
C ILE A 7 -4.74 -27.31 -42.87
N ALA A 8 -3.67 -26.52 -42.62
CA ALA A 8 -2.99 -26.55 -41.34
C ALA A 8 -3.87 -25.81 -40.32
N CYS A 9 -4.53 -26.59 -39.46
CA CYS A 9 -5.28 -26.07 -38.32
C CYS A 9 -4.30 -25.53 -37.29
N LEU A 10 -4.07 -24.20 -37.28
CA LEU A 10 -3.26 -23.52 -36.30
C LEU A 10 -4.05 -23.46 -34.98
N THR A 11 -3.85 -24.46 -34.13
CA THR A 11 -4.40 -24.48 -32.79
C THR A 11 -3.62 -23.46 -31.96
N ILE A 12 -4.12 -22.23 -31.88
CA ILE A 12 -3.64 -21.23 -30.93
C ILE A 12 -4.04 -21.72 -29.55
N CYS A 13 -3.09 -22.35 -28.85
CA CYS A 13 -3.20 -22.63 -27.43
C CYS A 13 -3.17 -21.28 -26.70
N LEU A 14 -4.33 -20.69 -26.45
CA LEU A 14 -4.51 -19.64 -25.46
C LEU A 14 -4.19 -20.27 -24.09
N LEU A 15 -2.94 -20.19 -23.66
CA LEU A 15 -2.59 -20.34 -22.25
C LEU A 15 -3.29 -19.17 -21.53
N SER A 16 -4.53 -19.38 -21.13
CA SER A 16 -5.14 -18.59 -20.08
C SER A 16 -4.32 -18.87 -18.80
N LEU A 17 -3.38 -18.01 -18.51
CA LEU A 17 -2.86 -17.85 -17.17
C LEU A 17 -4.08 -17.52 -16.30
N ALA A 18 -4.63 -18.52 -15.64
CA ALA A 18 -5.51 -18.34 -14.52
C ALA A 18 -4.65 -17.72 -13.41
N ILE A 19 -4.44 -16.40 -13.48
CA ILE A 19 -4.12 -15.60 -12.31
C ILE A 19 -5.32 -15.85 -11.41
N GLY A 20 -5.12 -16.59 -10.33
CA GLY A 20 -6.18 -16.83 -9.34
C GLY A 20 -6.87 -15.50 -9.11
N ALA A 21 -8.20 -15.48 -9.23
CA ALA A 21 -9.01 -14.28 -9.19
C ALA A 21 -8.87 -13.64 -7.80
N GLY A 22 -7.78 -12.88 -7.61
CA GLY A 22 -7.62 -12.02 -6.46
C GLY A 22 -8.66 -10.92 -6.53
N ALA A 23 -9.34 -10.64 -5.43
CA ALA A 23 -10.24 -9.51 -5.37
C ALA A 23 -9.42 -8.22 -5.35
N GLN A 24 -9.76 -7.27 -6.23
CA GLN A 24 -9.26 -5.92 -6.10
C GLN A 24 -9.87 -5.30 -4.85
N GLU A 25 -9.03 -4.80 -3.97
CA GLU A 25 -9.45 -4.17 -2.74
C GLU A 25 -8.98 -2.71 -2.71
N GLN A 26 -9.91 -1.81 -2.44
CA GLN A 26 -9.62 -0.41 -2.14
C GLN A 26 -9.81 -0.21 -0.65
N LEU A 27 -8.71 -0.01 0.07
CA LEU A 27 -8.69 0.16 1.51
C LEU A 27 -8.75 1.66 1.85
N ASN A 28 -9.89 2.14 2.28
CA ASN A 28 -10.14 3.56 2.57
C ASN A 28 -10.26 3.88 4.06
N PHE A 29 -10.00 2.91 4.92
CA PHE A 29 -9.99 2.99 6.40
C PHE A 29 -11.31 3.45 7.06
N SER A 30 -12.38 3.71 6.30
CA SER A 30 -13.68 4.17 6.82
C SER A 30 -14.43 3.12 7.65
N GLN A 31 -14.01 1.86 7.55
CA GLN A 31 -14.59 0.74 8.31
C GLN A 31 -13.90 0.52 9.67
N LEU A 32 -12.81 1.24 9.93
CA LEU A 32 -12.12 1.15 11.22
C LEU A 32 -12.92 1.87 12.32
N PRO A 33 -12.83 1.40 13.58
CA PRO A 33 -13.42 2.11 14.70
C PRO A 33 -12.87 3.52 14.83
N PHE A 34 -13.74 4.50 15.10
CA PHE A 34 -13.31 5.86 15.37
C PHE A 34 -12.35 5.92 16.56
N VAL A 35 -11.16 6.49 16.35
CA VAL A 35 -10.16 6.71 17.40
C VAL A 35 -9.60 8.13 17.36
N SER A 36 -9.44 8.75 18.53
CA SER A 36 -8.89 10.11 18.67
C SER A 36 -7.37 10.11 18.97
N THR A 37 -6.78 8.95 19.08
CA THR A 37 -5.33 8.77 19.31
C THR A 37 -4.79 7.71 18.38
N PRO A 38 -3.51 7.83 17.93
CA PRO A 38 -2.89 6.81 17.11
C PRO A 38 -3.04 5.42 17.70
N THR A 39 -3.65 4.53 16.95
CA THR A 39 -3.95 3.15 17.33
C THR A 39 -3.29 2.20 16.31
N PRO A 40 -2.62 1.12 16.73
CA PRO A 40 -2.07 0.16 15.79
C PRO A 40 -3.12 -0.37 14.81
N MET A 41 -2.73 -0.54 13.54
CA MET A 41 -3.62 -1.14 12.54
C MET A 41 -4.02 -2.55 12.96
N PRO A 42 -5.32 -2.91 12.84
CA PRO A 42 -5.78 -4.27 13.15
C PRO A 42 -5.09 -5.31 12.27
N ALA A 43 -4.76 -6.46 12.88
CA ALA A 43 -4.22 -7.59 12.12
C ALA A 43 -5.22 -8.07 11.06
N GLY A 44 -4.76 -8.32 9.85
CA GLY A 44 -5.57 -8.82 8.75
C GLY A 44 -6.50 -7.78 8.10
N TYR A 45 -6.37 -6.49 8.42
CA TYR A 45 -7.17 -5.47 7.76
C TYR A 45 -6.87 -5.43 6.25
N GLY A 46 -7.92 -5.60 5.43
CA GLY A 46 -7.78 -5.71 3.98
C GLY A 46 -6.95 -6.92 3.58
N HIS A 47 -7.08 -8.05 4.28
CA HIS A 47 -6.31 -9.29 4.06
C HIS A 47 -4.78 -9.11 4.08
N LEU A 48 -4.30 -7.97 4.63
CA LEU A 48 -2.89 -7.64 4.81
C LEU A 48 -2.52 -7.56 6.29
N ASN A 49 -1.31 -7.97 6.63
CA ASN A 49 -0.73 -7.71 7.94
C ASN A 49 0.04 -6.38 7.89
N TRP A 50 -0.29 -5.51 8.82
CA TRP A 50 0.22 -4.15 8.93
C TRP A 50 1.16 -4.05 10.14
N ALA A 51 2.45 -4.06 9.93
CA ALA A 51 3.42 -3.88 11.01
C ALA A 51 3.90 -2.42 11.05
N ASN A 52 3.91 -1.83 12.24
CA ASN A 52 4.30 -0.43 12.52
C ASN A 52 3.46 0.62 11.77
N PHE A 53 2.28 0.25 11.31
CA PHE A 53 1.28 1.20 10.86
C PHE A 53 0.28 1.49 11.97
N PHE A 54 -0.17 2.73 12.02
CA PHE A 54 -1.20 3.23 12.93
C PHE A 54 -2.33 3.83 12.11
N TYR A 55 -3.51 3.91 12.71
CA TYR A 55 -4.62 4.65 12.16
C TYR A 55 -5.19 5.63 13.19
N VAL A 56 -5.85 6.67 12.71
CA VAL A 56 -6.44 7.70 13.56
C VAL A 56 -7.45 8.51 12.77
N ASN A 57 -8.48 9.04 13.47
CA ASN A 57 -9.26 10.12 12.90
C ASN A 57 -8.47 11.44 13.02
N PRO A 58 -8.05 12.04 11.89
CA PRO A 58 -7.15 13.18 11.92
C PRO A 58 -7.80 14.46 12.47
N TYR A 59 -9.12 14.53 12.52
CA TYR A 59 -9.83 15.68 13.07
C TYR A 59 -10.03 15.59 14.57
N ALA A 60 -10.01 14.38 15.10
CA ALA A 60 -10.08 14.13 16.54
C ALA A 60 -8.72 14.12 17.22
N TRP A 61 -7.65 13.86 16.47
CA TRP A 61 -6.28 13.83 17.00
C TRP A 61 -5.64 15.22 16.98
N SER A 62 -5.33 15.75 18.16
CA SER A 62 -4.69 17.08 18.32
C SER A 62 -3.28 17.16 17.70
N GLY A 63 -2.57 16.04 17.60
CA GLY A 63 -1.23 15.95 16.99
C GLY A 63 -1.23 15.86 15.46
N ALA A 64 -2.40 15.82 14.81
CA ALA A 64 -2.46 15.70 13.36
C ALA A 64 -1.96 16.96 12.65
N GLY A 65 -0.94 16.81 11.81
CA GLY A 65 -0.45 17.86 10.92
C GLY A 65 -1.39 18.12 9.72
N LEU A 66 -1.02 19.09 8.88
CA LEU A 66 -1.83 19.49 7.73
C LEU A 66 -2.10 18.32 6.79
N GLY A 67 -1.08 17.53 6.47
CA GLY A 67 -1.20 16.40 5.56
C GLY A 67 -2.08 15.24 6.07
N TYR A 68 -2.50 15.25 7.32
CA TYR A 68 -3.49 14.29 7.83
C TYR A 68 -4.94 14.71 7.54
N ARG A 69 -5.21 16.02 7.40
CA ARG A 69 -6.57 16.61 7.38
C ARG A 69 -7.05 17.01 5.99
N LEU A 70 -6.56 16.35 4.94
CA LEU A 70 -6.88 16.71 3.55
C LEU A 70 -8.09 15.95 2.98
N GLN A 71 -8.63 14.99 3.74
CA GLN A 71 -9.83 14.22 3.38
C GLN A 71 -11.04 14.64 4.24
N PRO A 72 -12.27 14.26 3.87
CA PRO A 72 -13.46 14.53 4.65
C PRO A 72 -13.34 14.07 6.10
N GLN A 73 -13.97 14.78 7.02
CA GLN A 73 -13.87 14.58 8.47
C GLN A 73 -14.28 13.18 8.98
N THR A 74 -14.95 12.40 8.17
CA THR A 74 -15.51 11.09 8.53
C THR A 74 -14.55 9.92 8.26
N SER A 75 -13.41 10.16 7.65
CA SER A 75 -12.49 9.09 7.27
C SER A 75 -11.28 9.06 8.19
N ASP A 76 -10.96 7.88 8.70
CA ASP A 76 -9.67 7.62 9.32
C ASP A 76 -8.56 7.55 8.26
N VAL A 77 -7.33 7.73 8.68
CA VAL A 77 -6.15 7.59 7.82
C VAL A 77 -5.19 6.61 8.45
N ALA A 78 -4.50 5.83 7.62
CA ALA A 78 -3.36 5.06 8.08
C ALA A 78 -2.08 5.89 7.97
N PHE A 79 -1.11 5.64 8.83
CA PHE A 79 0.16 6.34 8.76
C PHE A 79 1.32 5.57 9.37
N VAL A 80 2.54 5.96 8.98
CA VAL A 80 3.80 5.53 9.58
C VAL A 80 4.75 6.72 9.67
N GLY A 81 5.57 6.75 10.71
CA GLY A 81 6.56 7.82 10.92
C GLY A 81 6.07 8.96 11.81
N GLY A 82 6.65 10.14 11.62
CA GLY A 82 6.37 11.35 12.38
C GLY A 82 6.95 11.32 13.80
N GLU A 83 6.52 12.28 14.63
CA GLU A 83 6.93 12.34 16.04
C GLU A 83 6.54 11.07 16.80
N TYR A 84 5.46 10.40 16.37
CA TYR A 84 4.98 9.21 17.04
C TYR A 84 6.02 8.09 16.98
N CYS A 85 6.69 7.86 15.86
CA CYS A 85 7.75 6.86 15.80
C CYS A 85 8.98 7.26 16.65
N ARG A 86 9.29 8.54 16.73
CA ARG A 86 10.42 9.06 17.53
C ARG A 86 10.17 9.00 19.03
N LEU A 87 8.95 9.35 19.47
CA LEU A 87 8.61 9.47 20.89
C LEU A 87 8.20 8.14 21.53
N SER A 88 7.54 7.25 20.77
CA SER A 88 7.04 5.98 21.26
C SER A 88 8.01 4.81 21.10
N GLY A 89 9.19 5.04 20.53
CA GLY A 89 10.20 4.00 20.29
C GLY A 89 9.86 3.06 19.13
N TYR A 90 8.82 3.36 18.34
CA TYR A 90 8.49 2.60 17.14
C TYR A 90 9.45 2.93 15.99
N ALA A 91 9.67 1.97 15.12
CA ALA A 91 10.49 2.18 13.94
C ALA A 91 9.82 3.15 12.96
N CYS A 92 10.62 4.00 12.30
CA CYS A 92 10.13 4.91 11.25
C CYS A 92 9.97 4.20 9.91
N TYR A 93 9.53 2.96 9.94
CA TYR A 93 9.13 2.18 8.77
C TYR A 93 7.88 1.37 9.09
N GLY A 94 7.03 1.16 8.08
CA GLY A 94 5.90 0.25 8.15
C GLY A 94 6.06 -0.86 7.12
N THR A 95 5.50 -2.03 7.41
CA THR A 95 5.56 -3.18 6.51
C THR A 95 4.15 -3.70 6.27
N LEU A 96 3.82 -3.93 5.00
CA LEU A 96 2.68 -4.72 4.57
C LEU A 96 3.15 -6.10 4.18
N ASN A 97 2.51 -7.15 4.68
CA ASN A 97 2.82 -8.50 4.24
C ASN A 97 1.58 -9.39 4.13
N SER A 98 1.68 -10.40 3.27
CA SER A 98 0.69 -11.46 3.11
C SER A 98 1.40 -12.76 2.73
N PRO A 99 1.10 -13.88 3.41
CA PRO A 99 1.72 -15.16 3.09
C PRO A 99 1.29 -15.71 1.72
N THR A 100 0.12 -15.30 1.23
CA THR A 100 -0.40 -15.71 -0.10
C THR A 100 0.05 -14.74 -1.21
N GLY A 101 0.64 -13.61 -0.84
CA GLY A 101 1.06 -12.57 -1.76
C GLY A 101 -0.05 -11.58 -2.11
N PHE A 102 0.37 -10.45 -2.66
CA PHE A 102 -0.51 -9.38 -3.16
C PHE A 102 0.19 -8.57 -4.25
N VAL A 103 -0.58 -7.83 -5.04
CA VAL A 103 -0.05 -6.86 -6.01
C VAL A 103 -0.45 -5.48 -5.54
N LEU A 104 0.53 -4.61 -5.31
CA LEU A 104 0.29 -3.23 -4.89
C LEU A 104 0.24 -2.33 -6.13
N LEU A 105 -0.83 -1.56 -6.31
CA LEU A 105 -1.05 -0.75 -7.49
C LEU A 105 -0.80 0.74 -7.24
N THR A 106 -1.57 1.32 -6.34
CA THR A 106 -1.54 2.75 -6.08
C THR A 106 -2.00 3.06 -4.65
N ALA A 107 -1.58 4.20 -4.13
CA ALA A 107 -2.10 4.76 -2.90
C ALA A 107 -2.32 6.27 -3.04
N GLN A 108 -3.35 6.80 -2.38
CA GLN A 108 -3.49 8.23 -2.15
C GLN A 108 -2.78 8.58 -0.85
N VAL A 109 -1.80 9.47 -0.93
CA VAL A 109 -0.87 9.73 0.17
C VAL A 109 -0.58 11.22 0.34
N ALA A 110 -0.05 11.58 1.52
CA ALA A 110 0.55 12.89 1.77
C ALA A 110 1.71 12.78 2.77
N GLY A 111 2.55 13.79 2.81
CA GLY A 111 3.48 14.03 3.93
C GLY A 111 2.72 14.65 5.10
N GLY A 112 2.67 13.99 6.24
CA GLY A 112 1.78 14.36 7.35
C GLY A 112 2.04 15.75 7.93
N TYR A 113 3.30 16.12 8.12
CA TYR A 113 3.71 17.39 8.73
C TYR A 113 4.43 18.33 7.75
N GLY A 114 4.91 17.82 6.64
CA GLY A 114 5.70 18.58 5.66
C GLY A 114 6.26 17.66 4.59
N PRO A 115 7.20 18.17 3.78
CA PRO A 115 7.88 17.36 2.79
C PRO A 115 8.51 16.12 3.42
N THR A 116 8.22 14.95 2.87
CA THR A 116 8.61 13.64 3.42
C THR A 116 9.16 12.78 2.29
N GLN A 117 10.29 12.13 2.51
CA GLN A 117 10.78 11.11 1.58
C GLN A 117 10.34 9.73 2.05
N VAL A 118 9.85 8.92 1.12
CA VAL A 118 9.47 7.53 1.37
C VAL A 118 10.22 6.64 0.40
N THR A 119 10.95 5.68 0.93
CA THR A 119 11.52 4.59 0.13
C THR A 119 10.64 3.37 0.32
N VAL A 120 10.07 2.88 -0.77
CA VAL A 120 9.25 1.67 -0.78
C VAL A 120 10.08 0.55 -1.38
N THR A 121 10.18 -0.57 -0.65
CA THR A 121 10.97 -1.74 -1.07
C THR A 121 10.07 -2.98 -1.09
N ALA A 122 10.13 -3.73 -2.17
CA ALA A 122 9.31 -4.91 -2.41
C ALA A 122 10.12 -6.21 -2.37
N TYR A 123 9.53 -7.25 -1.77
CA TYR A 123 10.09 -8.58 -1.67
C TYR A 123 9.07 -9.66 -2.04
N ASN A 124 9.53 -10.77 -2.60
CA ASN A 124 8.74 -11.98 -2.76
C ASN A 124 9.49 -13.14 -2.09
N ASN A 125 8.89 -13.71 -1.03
CA ASN A 125 9.49 -14.77 -0.21
C ASN A 125 10.94 -14.45 0.21
N GLY A 126 11.16 -13.21 0.69
CA GLY A 126 12.47 -12.71 1.10
C GLY A 126 13.41 -12.30 -0.04
N THR A 127 13.04 -12.57 -1.30
CA THR A 127 13.83 -12.13 -2.46
C THR A 127 13.50 -10.68 -2.79
N PHE A 128 14.52 -9.82 -2.83
CA PHE A 128 14.41 -8.41 -3.22
C PHE A 128 13.97 -8.30 -4.70
N LEU A 129 12.88 -7.55 -4.95
CA LEU A 129 12.36 -7.31 -6.29
C LEU A 129 12.73 -5.91 -6.81
N GLY A 130 12.83 -4.93 -5.91
CA GLY A 130 13.15 -3.57 -6.28
C GLY A 130 12.79 -2.57 -5.20
N SER A 131 13.16 -1.31 -5.43
CA SER A 131 12.73 -0.20 -4.59
C SER A 131 12.38 1.03 -5.43
N ALA A 132 11.49 1.87 -4.91
CA ALA A 132 11.10 3.15 -5.48
C ALA A 132 11.15 4.23 -4.41
N LYS A 133 11.53 5.47 -4.81
CA LYS A 133 11.59 6.62 -3.92
C LYS A 133 10.54 7.64 -4.32
N TYR A 134 9.85 8.17 -3.33
CA TYR A 134 8.81 9.19 -3.49
C TYR A 134 9.12 10.39 -2.61
N VAL A 135 8.86 11.57 -3.12
CA VAL A 135 8.89 12.82 -2.35
C VAL A 135 7.46 13.28 -2.19
N LEU A 136 6.98 13.25 -0.98
CA LEU A 136 5.62 13.64 -0.62
C LEU A 136 5.59 15.08 -0.13
N THR A 137 4.55 15.79 -0.49
CA THR A 137 4.19 17.10 0.06
C THR A 137 3.01 16.96 1.00
N PRO A 138 2.68 17.95 1.83
CA PRO A 138 1.45 17.93 2.61
C PRO A 138 0.21 18.25 1.76
N GLN A 139 0.14 17.66 0.57
CA GLN A 139 -1.00 17.67 -0.34
C GLN A 139 -1.28 16.22 -0.76
N VAL A 140 -2.54 15.90 -1.04
CA VAL A 140 -2.89 14.56 -1.54
C VAL A 140 -2.28 14.35 -2.91
N GLN A 141 -1.57 13.26 -3.06
CA GLN A 141 -0.96 12.84 -4.32
C GLN A 141 -1.05 11.35 -4.51
N ASN A 142 -1.00 10.88 -5.75
CA ASN A 142 -0.98 9.45 -6.05
C ASN A 142 0.46 8.93 -6.00
N MET A 143 0.64 7.84 -5.26
CA MET A 143 1.84 7.02 -5.26
C MET A 143 1.55 5.79 -6.11
N ASN A 144 2.15 5.70 -7.30
CA ASN A 144 1.99 4.55 -8.19
C ASN A 144 3.17 3.60 -7.96
N PHE A 145 2.87 2.33 -7.71
CA PHE A 145 3.90 1.32 -7.47
C PHE A 145 4.34 0.68 -8.80
N PRO A 146 5.63 0.30 -8.93
CA PRO A 146 6.12 -0.33 -10.15
C PRO A 146 5.40 -1.66 -10.45
N LEU A 147 4.72 -1.75 -11.58
CA LEU A 147 4.05 -2.99 -12.01
C LEU A 147 5.05 -4.13 -12.27
N SER A 148 6.32 -3.81 -12.49
CA SER A 148 7.40 -4.79 -12.65
C SER A 148 7.68 -5.61 -11.39
N TRP A 149 7.22 -5.17 -10.21
CA TRP A 149 7.31 -5.99 -9.00
C TRP A 149 6.40 -7.21 -9.04
N GLY A 150 5.28 -7.13 -9.79
CA GLY A 150 4.30 -8.23 -9.86
C GLY A 150 3.75 -8.56 -8.48
N ALA A 151 3.62 -9.86 -8.21
CA ALA A 151 3.20 -10.36 -6.90
C ALA A 151 4.33 -10.25 -5.88
N VAL A 152 4.00 -9.67 -4.73
CA VAL A 152 4.91 -9.49 -3.59
C VAL A 152 4.36 -10.18 -2.36
N THR A 153 5.21 -10.64 -1.46
CA THR A 153 4.79 -11.13 -0.14
C THR A 153 5.04 -10.10 0.96
N GLU A 154 5.89 -9.11 0.68
CA GLU A 154 6.21 -8.04 1.64
C GLU A 154 6.55 -6.74 0.89
N VAL A 155 6.07 -5.62 1.44
CA VAL A 155 6.46 -4.27 1.03
C VAL A 155 6.76 -3.45 2.28
N THR A 156 7.96 -2.86 2.33
CA THR A 156 8.39 -1.98 3.42
C THR A 156 8.38 -0.52 2.98
N PHE A 157 7.81 0.34 3.80
CA PHE A 157 7.77 1.80 3.62
C PHE A 157 8.70 2.45 4.64
N GLN A 158 9.86 2.86 4.21
CA GLN A 158 10.80 3.58 5.07
C GLN A 158 10.62 5.08 4.91
N VAL A 159 10.30 5.75 5.99
CA VAL A 159 10.05 7.20 6.03
C VAL A 159 11.33 7.91 6.48
N SER A 160 11.69 8.99 5.79
CA SER A 160 12.78 9.87 6.14
C SER A 160 12.38 11.34 6.02
N GLY A 161 13.09 12.20 6.74
CA GLY A 161 12.74 13.60 6.92
C GLY A 161 12.37 13.89 8.38
N GLN A 162 12.36 15.16 8.79
CA GLN A 162 12.04 15.56 10.16
C GLN A 162 11.02 16.70 10.14
N PRO A 163 9.84 16.48 10.70
CA PRO A 163 9.20 15.25 11.18
C PRO A 163 8.52 14.49 10.02
N GLY A 164 9.23 13.49 9.47
CA GLY A 164 8.71 12.71 8.32
C GLY A 164 7.57 11.77 8.70
N SER A 165 6.47 11.83 7.99
CA SER A 165 5.34 10.91 8.15
C SER A 165 4.70 10.63 6.80
N LEU A 166 4.52 9.35 6.48
CA LEU A 166 3.68 8.91 5.38
C LEU A 166 2.25 8.77 5.91
N VAL A 167 1.31 9.50 5.32
CA VAL A 167 -0.12 9.36 5.55
C VAL A 167 -0.74 8.70 4.32
N ILE A 168 -1.55 7.66 4.53
CA ILE A 168 -2.25 6.92 3.49
C ILE A 168 -3.75 7.13 3.71
N TYR A 169 -4.45 7.64 2.69
CA TYR A 169 -5.90 7.85 2.69
C TYR A 169 -6.65 6.67 2.09
N ASP A 170 -6.08 6.11 1.03
CA ASP A 170 -6.52 4.84 0.47
C ASP A 170 -5.33 4.06 -0.13
N LEU A 171 -5.52 2.79 -0.28
CA LEU A 171 -4.57 1.86 -0.85
C LEU A 171 -5.31 0.88 -1.75
N THR A 172 -4.87 0.77 -3.00
CA THR A 172 -5.42 -0.21 -3.95
C THR A 172 -4.45 -1.38 -4.10
N ALA A 173 -4.91 -2.56 -3.76
CA ALA A 173 -4.16 -3.80 -3.88
C ALA A 173 -5.03 -4.93 -4.42
N TYR A 174 -4.39 -5.95 -5.00
CA TYR A 174 -5.00 -7.26 -5.27
C TYR A 174 -4.41 -8.26 -4.30
N THR A 175 -5.21 -8.87 -3.46
CA THR A 175 -4.77 -9.99 -2.62
C THR A 175 -4.87 -11.29 -3.40
N LEU A 176 -3.83 -12.13 -3.34
CA LEU A 176 -3.77 -13.40 -4.05
C LEU A 176 -4.17 -14.52 -3.09
N GLY A 177 -5.29 -15.21 -3.40
CA GLY A 177 -5.75 -16.36 -2.61
C GLY A 177 -6.39 -15.96 -1.28
N GLY A 178 -7.61 -15.44 -1.35
CA GLY A 178 -8.58 -15.44 -0.26
C GLY A 178 -9.50 -16.64 -0.39
#